data_a9ba7237fa21df60e86af81a29a5bab3
#
_entry.id   a9ba7237fa21df60e86af81a29a5bab3
#
_cell.length_a   1.000
_cell.length_b   1.000
_cell.length_c   1.000
_cell.angle_alpha   90.00
_cell.angle_beta   90.00
_cell.angle_gamma   90.00
#
_symmetry.space_group_name_H-M   'P 1'
#
loop_
_entity.id
_entity.type
_entity.pdbx_description
1 polymer ?
#
loop_
_entity_poly.entity_id
_entity_poly.type
_entity_poly.pdbx_seq_one_letter_code
_entity_poly.pdbx_strand_id
1 'polypeptide(L)'
;MASSVHGLRNPPLAWRNVSHGGRRTLAAISGVAFSLTMVLLQLGFLQAVRITATNNFDVLDFDVLMTSARFEQFYAPGFLPMERLRQAEGMDAVVSATPLYATFALWRCPPNPLDAPPDDSAPKPGALTRWREGSRAPRPLQRRQLYVMGIDLDHPPFLSPIRDSIEANAARMRVPNRILLNEMSHPDFGWQDRDRYHDWELEDTAVEIVGGFPMLRGFAADSTVVCSADDFVRICGYGSRETTNFGLLKVAPGSAGAVVEALRQALPSDVRVDSREEVLANEVDHWVNQTSTGQLFAIGVLVAMVVAAVVVYQVLSNDVREHLPEYATLRAMGYSTPRLAGILVFQSILYMLISFAVAVVIAVVVYQATEALAGIPMVLTRENLALTFALAMVVGALTGGLTVNRLRLAQPADLF
;
A
#
# COMPACT_ATOMS: atom_id res chain seq x y z
N MET A 1 43.70 -24.97 43.61
CA MET A 1 43.71 -24.66 42.17
C MET A 1 43.04 -25.83 41.44
N ALA A 2 41.77 -25.69 41.11
CA ALA A 2 41.02 -26.45 40.11
C ALA A 2 39.54 -26.08 40.27
N SER A 3 39.12 -24.97 39.72
CA SER A 3 37.70 -24.62 39.63
C SER A 3 37.46 -23.92 38.31
N SER A 4 36.38 -24.24 37.70
CA SER A 4 35.77 -23.52 36.58
C SER A 4 36.09 -23.97 35.16
N VAL A 5 35.63 -25.16 34.75
CA VAL A 5 35.29 -25.41 33.33
C VAL A 5 34.07 -26.35 33.24
N HIS A 6 32.94 -25.98 33.85
CA HIS A 6 31.70 -26.75 33.71
C HIS A 6 30.47 -25.87 33.40
N GLY A 7 30.68 -24.65 32.85
CA GLY A 7 29.61 -23.65 32.65
C GLY A 7 28.88 -23.60 31.31
N LEU A 8 29.17 -24.50 30.35
CA LEU A 8 28.66 -24.32 28.95
C LEU A 8 27.98 -25.52 28.33
N ARG A 9 27.49 -26.50 29.08
CA ARG A 9 26.91 -27.72 28.51
C ARG A 9 25.42 -27.91 28.78
N ASN A 10 24.77 -27.13 29.63
CA ASN A 10 23.32 -27.22 29.81
C ASN A 10 22.65 -26.00 29.12
N PRO A 11 21.65 -26.22 28.24
CA PRO A 11 20.91 -25.11 27.65
C PRO A 11 20.32 -24.26 28.79
N PRO A 12 20.33 -22.92 28.66
CA PRO A 12 19.84 -22.03 29.70
C PRO A 12 18.39 -22.42 30.07
N LEU A 13 18.06 -22.37 31.36
CA LEU A 13 16.74 -22.73 31.91
C LEU A 13 15.58 -22.13 31.09
N ALA A 14 15.76 -20.89 30.62
CA ALA A 14 14.78 -20.22 29.75
C ALA A 14 14.52 -20.99 28.43
N TRP A 15 15.54 -21.60 27.82
CA TRP A 15 15.36 -22.40 26.61
C TRP A 15 14.60 -23.70 26.91
N ARG A 16 14.86 -24.33 28.05
CA ARG A 16 14.13 -25.53 28.44
C ARG A 16 12.66 -25.24 28.73
N ASN A 17 12.35 -24.13 29.39
CA ASN A 17 10.97 -23.70 29.65
C ASN A 17 10.21 -23.45 28.36
N VAL A 18 10.83 -22.80 27.37
CA VAL A 18 10.21 -22.57 26.06
C VAL A 18 10.06 -23.86 25.25
N SER A 19 11.08 -24.76 25.26
CA SER A 19 11.06 -25.97 24.43
C SER A 19 10.22 -27.11 24.99
N HIS A 20 9.98 -27.15 26.31
CA HIS A 20 9.23 -28.22 26.97
C HIS A 20 7.85 -27.79 27.50
N GLY A 21 7.47 -26.52 27.37
CA GLY A 21 6.18 -25.99 27.85
C GLY A 21 4.94 -26.46 27.07
N GLY A 22 5.12 -27.23 26.00
CA GLY A 22 4.04 -27.91 25.26
C GLY A 22 2.93 -26.96 24.79
N ARG A 23 1.66 -27.32 25.05
CA ARG A 23 0.47 -26.58 24.59
C ARG A 23 0.41 -25.13 25.13
N ARG A 24 0.98 -24.85 26.29
CA ARG A 24 0.97 -23.51 26.92
C ARG A 24 1.91 -22.56 26.20
N THR A 25 3.14 -22.99 25.94
CA THR A 25 4.11 -22.23 25.15
C THR A 25 3.58 -21.94 23.75
N LEU A 26 2.93 -22.94 23.13
CA LEU A 26 2.30 -22.74 21.82
C LEU A 26 1.20 -21.68 21.88
N ALA A 27 0.35 -21.69 22.90
CA ALA A 27 -0.70 -20.67 23.08
C ALA A 27 -0.10 -19.28 23.32
N ALA A 28 0.97 -19.17 24.13
CA ALA A 28 1.68 -17.93 24.37
C ALA A 28 2.29 -17.36 23.05
N ILE A 29 3.03 -18.19 22.32
CA ILE A 29 3.63 -17.81 21.03
C ILE A 29 2.54 -17.40 20.04
N SER A 30 1.44 -18.16 19.94
CA SER A 30 0.34 -17.85 19.02
C SER A 30 -0.33 -16.52 19.33
N GLY A 31 -0.60 -16.23 20.60
CA GLY A 31 -1.22 -14.97 21.02
C GLY A 31 -0.34 -13.75 20.72
N VAL A 32 0.95 -13.86 21.03
CA VAL A 32 1.93 -12.82 20.71
C VAL A 32 2.12 -12.67 19.21
N ALA A 33 2.27 -13.78 18.47
CA ALA A 33 2.42 -13.77 17.02
C ALA A 33 1.20 -13.13 16.34
N PHE A 34 -0.01 -13.47 16.78
CA PHE A 34 -1.24 -12.84 16.28
C PHE A 34 -1.22 -11.33 16.47
N SER A 35 -0.85 -10.85 17.68
CA SER A 35 -0.79 -9.43 17.99
C SER A 35 0.25 -8.68 17.13
N LEU A 36 1.43 -9.26 16.93
CA LEU A 36 2.47 -8.69 16.07
C LEU A 36 2.04 -8.72 14.58
N THR A 37 1.33 -9.77 14.16
CA THR A 37 0.76 -9.84 12.81
C THR A 37 -0.24 -8.70 12.58
N MET A 38 -1.10 -8.38 13.55
CA MET A 38 -2.03 -7.25 13.44
C MET A 38 -1.31 -5.91 13.26
N VAL A 39 -0.18 -5.71 13.98
CA VAL A 39 0.64 -4.50 13.78
C VAL A 39 1.23 -4.47 12.37
N LEU A 40 1.80 -5.58 11.90
CA LEU A 40 2.35 -5.68 10.53
C LEU A 40 1.27 -5.42 9.48
N LEU A 41 0.05 -5.95 9.65
CA LEU A 41 -1.06 -5.72 8.73
C LEU A 41 -1.43 -4.24 8.65
N GLN A 42 -1.56 -3.57 9.78
CA GLN A 42 -1.89 -2.14 9.81
C GLN A 42 -0.79 -1.28 9.17
N LEU A 43 0.47 -1.60 9.44
CA LEU A 43 1.61 -0.95 8.79
C LEU A 43 1.65 -1.24 7.29
N GLY A 44 1.28 -2.46 6.88
CA GLY A 44 1.17 -2.84 5.48
C GLY A 44 0.09 -2.05 4.74
N PHE A 45 -1.09 -1.88 5.33
CA PHE A 45 -2.15 -1.05 4.77
C PHE A 45 -1.71 0.43 4.66
N LEU A 46 -1.09 0.98 5.70
CA LEU A 46 -0.57 2.34 5.63
C LEU A 46 0.51 2.50 4.55
N GLN A 47 1.35 1.49 4.36
CA GLN A 47 2.33 1.48 3.27
C GLN A 47 1.66 1.36 1.90
N ALA A 48 0.61 0.56 1.77
CA ALA A 48 -0.18 0.48 0.53
C ALA A 48 -0.80 1.84 0.17
N VAL A 49 -1.28 2.60 1.17
CA VAL A 49 -1.74 3.98 0.96
C VAL A 49 -0.64 4.84 0.34
N ARG A 50 0.58 4.78 0.87
CA ARG A 50 1.72 5.56 0.35
C ARG A 50 2.08 5.19 -1.09
N ILE A 51 2.15 3.88 -1.38
CA ILE A 51 2.47 3.37 -2.73
C ILE A 51 1.39 3.81 -3.72
N THR A 52 0.12 3.67 -3.35
CA THR A 52 -0.99 4.01 -4.24
C THR A 52 -1.11 5.53 -4.44
N ALA A 53 -0.73 6.32 -3.44
CA ALA A 53 -0.71 7.78 -3.53
C ALA A 53 0.22 8.29 -4.63
N THR A 54 1.43 7.72 -4.75
CA THR A 54 2.43 8.18 -5.72
C THR A 54 2.33 7.50 -7.07
N ASN A 55 1.63 6.36 -7.16
CA ASN A 55 1.60 5.49 -8.33
C ASN A 55 1.36 6.20 -9.66
N ASN A 56 0.45 7.18 -9.68
CA ASN A 56 0.14 7.91 -10.91
C ASN A 56 1.30 8.79 -11.38
N PHE A 57 2.05 9.38 -10.45
CA PHE A 57 3.23 10.18 -10.76
C PHE A 57 4.47 9.33 -11.01
N ASP A 58 4.57 8.16 -10.37
CA ASP A 58 5.72 7.27 -10.52
C ASP A 58 5.86 6.72 -11.94
N VAL A 59 4.74 6.56 -12.65
CA VAL A 59 4.72 6.10 -14.05
C VAL A 59 4.98 7.21 -15.08
N LEU A 60 4.99 8.48 -14.65
CA LEU A 60 5.23 9.64 -15.51
C LEU A 60 6.70 10.03 -15.55
N ASP A 61 7.16 10.46 -16.73
CA ASP A 61 8.54 10.87 -17.00
C ASP A 61 8.67 12.40 -16.92
N PHE A 62 8.93 12.94 -15.74
CA PHE A 62 9.14 14.37 -15.51
C PHE A 62 10.13 14.61 -14.38
N ASP A 63 10.73 15.80 -14.35
CA ASP A 63 11.61 16.28 -13.29
C ASP A 63 10.97 17.43 -12.53
N VAL A 64 10.16 18.24 -13.21
CA VAL A 64 9.41 19.37 -12.65
C VAL A 64 7.95 19.30 -13.13
N LEU A 65 7.02 19.53 -12.24
CA LEU A 65 5.58 19.53 -12.50
C LEU A 65 5.03 20.96 -12.42
N MET A 66 4.28 21.35 -13.42
CA MET A 66 3.47 22.56 -13.43
C MET A 66 1.99 22.21 -13.32
N THR A 67 1.29 22.84 -12.40
CA THR A 67 -0.14 22.63 -12.17
C THR A 67 -0.85 23.96 -11.94
N SER A 68 -2.17 23.93 -11.89
CA SER A 68 -2.97 25.07 -11.42
C SER A 68 -2.59 25.42 -9.97
N ALA A 69 -2.65 26.71 -9.61
CA ALA A 69 -2.50 27.14 -8.21
C ALA A 69 -3.53 26.48 -7.25
N ARG A 70 -4.63 25.95 -7.78
CA ARG A 70 -5.67 25.22 -7.05
C ARG A 70 -5.48 23.70 -7.03
N PHE A 71 -4.32 23.23 -7.47
CA PHE A 71 -3.99 21.81 -7.44
C PHE A 71 -4.00 21.29 -6.01
N GLU A 72 -4.78 20.25 -5.76
CA GLU A 72 -4.85 19.59 -4.45
C GLU A 72 -4.20 18.22 -4.49
N GLN A 73 -4.52 17.43 -5.51
CA GLN A 73 -4.01 16.06 -5.68
C GLN A 73 -4.24 15.58 -7.13
N PHE A 74 -3.66 14.46 -7.50
CA PHE A 74 -3.66 13.95 -8.89
C PHE A 74 -5.04 13.89 -9.55
N TYR A 75 -6.07 13.49 -8.81
CA TYR A 75 -7.43 13.35 -9.34
C TYR A 75 -8.24 14.66 -9.32
N ALA A 76 -7.68 15.75 -8.79
CA ALA A 76 -8.26 17.08 -8.81
C ALA A 76 -7.23 18.12 -9.28
N PRO A 77 -6.76 18.02 -10.54
CA PRO A 77 -5.60 18.78 -11.00
C PRO A 77 -5.89 20.26 -11.29
N GLY A 78 -7.14 20.63 -11.53
CA GLY A 78 -7.47 21.98 -12.02
C GLY A 78 -7.06 22.17 -13.49
N PHE A 79 -7.02 23.43 -13.94
CA PHE A 79 -6.63 23.82 -15.29
C PHE A 79 -5.40 24.69 -15.29
N LEU A 80 -4.43 24.34 -16.13
CA LEU A 80 -3.21 25.07 -16.40
C LEU A 80 -3.30 25.68 -17.80
N PRO A 81 -3.14 27.02 -17.98
CA PRO A 81 -3.07 27.61 -19.32
C PRO A 81 -1.87 27.11 -20.10
N MET A 82 -2.07 26.68 -21.36
CA MET A 82 -0.99 26.22 -22.23
C MET A 82 0.07 27.27 -22.49
N GLU A 83 -0.30 28.55 -22.39
CA GLU A 83 0.66 29.65 -22.48
C GLU A 83 1.76 29.56 -21.42
N ARG A 84 1.40 29.16 -20.19
CA ARG A 84 2.37 28.98 -19.08
C ARG A 84 3.34 27.84 -19.36
N LEU A 85 2.86 26.77 -19.97
CA LEU A 85 3.71 25.66 -20.35
C LEU A 85 4.70 26.08 -21.46
N ARG A 86 4.24 26.84 -22.47
CA ARG A 86 5.11 27.40 -23.51
C ARG A 86 6.13 28.40 -22.97
N GLN A 87 5.76 29.21 -21.98
CA GLN A 87 6.69 30.12 -21.29
C GLN A 87 7.81 29.32 -20.60
N ALA A 88 7.48 28.21 -19.95
CA ALA A 88 8.47 27.35 -19.32
C ALA A 88 9.37 26.64 -20.35
N GLU A 89 8.82 26.20 -21.46
CA GLU A 89 9.57 25.57 -22.57
C GLU A 89 10.63 26.50 -23.16
N GLY A 90 10.40 27.82 -23.13
CA GLY A 90 11.34 28.82 -23.59
C GLY A 90 12.58 29.03 -22.70
N MET A 91 12.71 28.35 -21.56
CA MET A 91 13.86 28.47 -20.66
C MET A 91 15.00 27.55 -21.08
N ASP A 92 16.23 28.03 -21.11
CA ASP A 92 17.41 27.29 -21.58
C ASP A 92 17.67 25.94 -20.88
N ALA A 93 17.26 25.79 -19.63
CA ALA A 93 17.45 24.57 -18.86
C ALA A 93 16.33 23.53 -19.03
N VAL A 94 15.24 23.88 -19.73
CA VAL A 94 14.11 22.98 -20.00
C VAL A 94 14.38 22.24 -21.30
N VAL A 95 14.42 20.92 -21.22
CA VAL A 95 14.67 20.04 -22.38
C VAL A 95 13.39 19.77 -23.17
N SER A 96 12.28 19.56 -22.45
CA SER A 96 10.96 19.38 -23.05
C SER A 96 9.85 19.74 -22.06
N ALA A 97 8.73 20.17 -22.61
CA ALA A 97 7.52 20.51 -21.87
C ALA A 97 6.31 19.81 -22.49
N THR A 98 5.78 18.79 -21.82
CA THR A 98 4.72 17.92 -22.36
C THR A 98 3.42 18.15 -21.57
N PRO A 99 2.30 18.45 -22.26
CA PRO A 99 1.00 18.55 -21.61
C PRO A 99 0.43 17.17 -21.32
N LEU A 100 -0.21 17.02 -20.18
CA LEU A 100 -1.01 15.84 -19.83
C LEU A 100 -2.41 16.30 -19.44
N TYR A 101 -3.40 15.78 -20.11
CA TYR A 101 -4.81 15.99 -19.83
C TYR A 101 -5.31 14.85 -18.95
N ALA A 102 -6.16 15.15 -17.96
CA ALA A 102 -6.65 14.13 -17.06
C ALA A 102 -7.98 14.52 -16.44
N THR A 103 -8.94 13.59 -16.44
CA THR A 103 -10.25 13.76 -15.82
C THR A 103 -10.92 12.42 -15.53
N PHE A 104 -11.94 12.44 -14.68
CA PHE A 104 -12.86 11.32 -14.58
C PHE A 104 -13.86 11.33 -15.75
N ALA A 105 -14.17 10.13 -16.25
CA ALA A 105 -15.18 9.94 -17.29
C ALA A 105 -16.06 8.73 -16.98
N LEU A 106 -17.26 8.71 -17.57
CA LEU A 106 -18.20 7.60 -17.44
C LEU A 106 -17.89 6.53 -18.48
N TRP A 107 -17.64 5.33 -17.99
CA TRP A 107 -17.40 4.14 -18.79
C TRP A 107 -18.60 3.22 -18.81
N ARG A 108 -18.96 2.75 -19.99
CA ARG A 108 -20.01 1.77 -20.18
C ARG A 108 -19.47 0.53 -20.88
N CYS A 109 -19.55 -0.60 -20.17
CA CYS A 109 -19.31 -1.91 -20.77
C CYS A 109 -20.55 -2.37 -21.53
N PRO A 110 -20.41 -3.01 -22.69
CA PRO A 110 -21.49 -3.71 -23.33
C PRO A 110 -22.04 -4.80 -22.39
N PRO A 111 -23.36 -5.08 -22.45
CA PRO A 111 -23.94 -6.16 -21.64
C PRO A 111 -23.31 -7.49 -22.07
N ASN A 112 -22.86 -8.26 -21.09
CA ASN A 112 -22.35 -9.60 -21.35
C ASN A 112 -23.54 -10.49 -21.83
N PRO A 113 -23.50 -11.13 -22.99
CA PRO A 113 -24.56 -12.04 -23.41
C PRO A 113 -24.80 -13.23 -22.47
N LEU A 114 -23.81 -13.55 -21.61
CA LEU A 114 -23.98 -14.54 -20.53
C LEU A 114 -24.78 -13.99 -19.34
N ASP A 115 -25.09 -12.69 -19.35
CA ASP A 115 -25.93 -12.02 -18.37
C ASP A 115 -27.44 -12.08 -18.77
N ALA A 116 -27.81 -12.86 -19.79
CA ALA A 116 -29.19 -13.21 -20.01
C ALA A 116 -29.80 -13.76 -18.70
N PRO A 117 -31.03 -13.37 -18.33
CA PRO A 117 -31.64 -13.83 -17.10
C PRO A 117 -31.48 -15.35 -17.00
N PRO A 118 -31.10 -15.91 -15.85
CA PRO A 118 -30.92 -17.34 -15.72
C PRO A 118 -32.18 -18.02 -16.17
N ASP A 119 -32.03 -18.97 -17.09
CA ASP A 119 -33.12 -19.87 -17.44
C ASP A 119 -33.55 -20.54 -16.14
N ASP A 120 -34.73 -20.20 -15.63
CA ASP A 120 -35.27 -20.76 -14.38
C ASP A 120 -35.42 -22.28 -14.42
N SER A 121 -35.27 -22.89 -15.60
CA SER A 121 -35.27 -24.34 -15.83
C SER A 121 -33.91 -25.01 -15.65
N ALA A 122 -32.77 -24.26 -15.52
CA ALA A 122 -31.45 -24.83 -15.33
C ALA A 122 -31.18 -25.20 -13.84
N PRO A 123 -30.55 -26.35 -13.56
CA PRO A 123 -30.22 -26.74 -12.18
C PRO A 123 -29.30 -25.68 -11.54
N LYS A 124 -29.74 -25.15 -10.40
CA LYS A 124 -29.00 -24.11 -9.67
C LYS A 124 -27.63 -24.63 -9.24
N PRO A 125 -26.51 -24.01 -9.61
CA PRO A 125 -25.20 -24.44 -9.21
C PRO A 125 -25.04 -24.41 -7.68
N GLY A 126 -24.40 -25.42 -7.12
CA GLY A 126 -24.17 -25.53 -5.68
C GLY A 126 -23.31 -24.35 -5.14
N ALA A 127 -23.42 -24.10 -3.84
CA ALA A 127 -22.77 -22.96 -3.18
C ALA A 127 -21.24 -22.89 -3.45
N LEU A 128 -20.56 -24.04 -3.54
CA LEU A 128 -19.11 -24.12 -3.83
C LEU A 128 -18.77 -23.77 -5.29
N THR A 129 -19.67 -24.06 -6.23
CA THR A 129 -19.49 -23.70 -7.65
C THR A 129 -19.62 -22.19 -7.83
N ARG A 130 -20.54 -21.53 -7.11
CA ARG A 130 -20.69 -20.07 -7.08
C ARG A 130 -19.45 -19.34 -6.56
N TRP A 131 -18.74 -19.91 -5.59
CA TRP A 131 -17.49 -19.35 -5.08
C TRP A 131 -16.32 -19.47 -6.07
N ARG A 132 -16.31 -20.53 -6.87
CA ARG A 132 -15.21 -20.81 -7.82
C ARG A 132 -15.38 -20.11 -9.16
N GLU A 133 -16.60 -19.79 -9.55
CA GLU A 133 -16.94 -19.09 -10.80
C GLU A 133 -17.09 -17.58 -10.62
N GLY A 134 -16.79 -17.03 -9.42
CA GLY A 134 -17.02 -15.63 -9.06
C GLY A 134 -18.42 -15.21 -9.51
N SER A 135 -19.33 -14.98 -8.59
CA SER A 135 -20.74 -14.68 -8.85
C SER A 135 -20.94 -13.82 -10.11
N ARG A 136 -21.12 -14.44 -11.25
CA ARG A 136 -21.51 -13.79 -12.52
C ARG A 136 -23.01 -13.51 -12.46
N ALA A 137 -23.41 -12.64 -11.53
CA ALA A 137 -24.74 -12.07 -11.59
C ALA A 137 -24.83 -11.22 -12.87
N PRO A 138 -26.00 -11.19 -13.55
CA PRO A 138 -26.23 -10.27 -14.67
C PRO A 138 -25.81 -8.87 -14.23
N ARG A 139 -24.82 -8.30 -14.92
CA ARG A 139 -24.38 -6.94 -14.62
C ARG A 139 -25.43 -6.00 -15.20
N PRO A 140 -26.19 -5.27 -14.37
CA PRO A 140 -26.97 -4.18 -14.92
C PRO A 140 -26.01 -3.28 -15.68
N LEU A 141 -26.45 -2.65 -16.77
CA LEU A 141 -25.74 -1.62 -17.51
C LEU A 141 -25.25 -0.54 -16.54
N GLN A 142 -24.12 -0.77 -15.88
CA GLN A 142 -23.57 0.15 -14.89
C GLN A 142 -22.59 1.07 -15.60
N ARG A 143 -22.91 2.34 -15.62
CA ARG A 143 -21.94 3.39 -15.87
C ARG A 143 -20.97 3.41 -14.67
N ARG A 144 -19.68 3.25 -14.92
CA ARG A 144 -18.64 3.30 -13.93
C ARG A 144 -17.71 4.47 -14.21
N GLN A 145 -17.24 5.11 -13.17
CA GLN A 145 -16.20 6.12 -13.34
C GLN A 145 -14.83 5.44 -13.54
N LEU A 146 -14.10 5.91 -14.54
CA LEU A 146 -12.68 5.63 -14.72
C LEU A 146 -11.91 6.93 -14.95
N TYR A 147 -10.60 6.86 -14.85
CA TYR A 147 -9.73 7.99 -15.07
C TYR A 147 -9.21 7.98 -16.52
N VAL A 148 -9.34 9.10 -17.21
CA VAL A 148 -8.89 9.24 -18.60
C VAL A 148 -7.69 10.15 -18.63
N MET A 149 -6.64 9.73 -19.32
CA MET A 149 -5.44 10.51 -19.59
C MET A 149 -5.34 10.77 -21.09
N GLY A 150 -5.33 12.04 -21.47
CA GLY A 150 -5.09 12.47 -22.85
C GLY A 150 -3.65 12.90 -23.01
N ILE A 151 -2.98 12.39 -24.04
CA ILE A 151 -1.54 12.58 -24.27
C ILE A 151 -1.21 12.98 -25.68
N ASP A 152 -0.04 13.60 -25.85
CA ASP A 152 0.62 13.67 -27.13
C ASP A 152 1.21 12.29 -27.50
N LEU A 153 0.77 11.72 -28.60
CA LEU A 153 1.22 10.40 -29.06
C LEU A 153 2.64 10.42 -29.65
N ASP A 154 3.16 11.59 -30.02
CA ASP A 154 4.52 11.74 -30.55
C ASP A 154 5.55 11.79 -29.41
N HIS A 155 5.14 12.28 -28.24
CA HIS A 155 5.97 12.42 -27.05
C HIS A 155 5.24 11.92 -25.80
N PRO A 156 5.01 10.60 -25.69
CA PRO A 156 4.25 10.06 -24.54
C PRO A 156 5.01 10.27 -23.22
N PRO A 157 4.40 10.94 -22.25
CA PRO A 157 5.06 11.32 -21.00
C PRO A 157 5.10 10.20 -19.95
N PHE A 158 5.29 8.98 -20.38
CA PHE A 158 5.32 7.81 -19.50
C PHE A 158 6.68 7.14 -19.48
N LEU A 159 6.99 6.45 -18.39
CA LEU A 159 8.10 5.52 -18.29
C LEU A 159 7.70 4.15 -18.85
N SER A 160 8.71 3.32 -19.25
CA SER A 160 8.45 1.91 -19.57
C SER A 160 7.95 1.16 -18.33
N PRO A 161 7.03 0.17 -18.48
CA PRO A 161 6.56 -0.43 -19.74
C PRO A 161 5.36 0.29 -20.41
N ILE A 162 4.80 1.33 -19.78
CA ILE A 162 3.61 2.02 -20.31
C ILE A 162 3.95 2.75 -21.61
N ARG A 163 5.10 3.44 -21.67
CA ARG A 163 5.60 4.08 -22.88
C ARG A 163 5.66 3.10 -24.04
N ASP A 164 6.25 1.93 -23.84
CA ASP A 164 6.40 0.92 -24.88
C ASP A 164 5.03 0.45 -25.42
N SER A 165 4.05 0.30 -24.54
CA SER A 165 2.67 -0.05 -24.92
C SER A 165 2.00 1.03 -25.75
N ILE A 166 2.23 2.31 -25.45
CA ILE A 166 1.69 3.45 -26.19
C ILE A 166 2.35 3.51 -27.57
N GLU A 167 3.67 3.45 -27.64
CA GLU A 167 4.43 3.50 -28.89
C GLU A 167 4.06 2.36 -29.84
N ALA A 168 3.89 1.14 -29.33
CA ALA A 168 3.45 -0.01 -30.11
C ALA A 168 2.05 0.16 -30.72
N ASN A 169 1.19 0.95 -30.11
CA ASN A 169 -0.19 1.18 -30.55
C ASN A 169 -0.41 2.61 -31.12
N ALA A 170 0.60 3.48 -31.15
CA ALA A 170 0.46 4.89 -31.51
C ALA A 170 -0.20 5.09 -32.88
N ALA A 171 0.20 4.30 -33.89
CA ALA A 171 -0.41 4.37 -35.22
C ALA A 171 -1.92 4.05 -35.21
N ARG A 172 -2.36 3.13 -34.35
CA ARG A 172 -3.78 2.79 -34.20
C ARG A 172 -4.53 3.86 -33.42
N MET A 173 -3.92 4.44 -32.38
CA MET A 173 -4.49 5.50 -31.53
C MET A 173 -4.63 6.86 -32.24
N ARG A 174 -3.97 7.07 -33.41
CA ARG A 174 -4.18 8.26 -34.25
C ARG A 174 -5.52 8.26 -34.96
N VAL A 175 -6.18 7.10 -35.05
CA VAL A 175 -7.53 7.01 -35.57
C VAL A 175 -8.50 7.43 -34.44
N PRO A 176 -9.45 8.33 -34.70
CA PRO A 176 -10.38 8.83 -33.69
C PRO A 176 -11.12 7.71 -32.93
N ASN A 177 -11.39 7.94 -31.66
CA ASN A 177 -12.10 7.03 -30.75
C ASN A 177 -11.34 5.73 -30.41
N ARG A 178 -10.05 5.69 -30.58
CA ARG A 178 -9.24 4.54 -30.22
C ARG A 178 -8.42 4.79 -28.96
N ILE A 179 -8.54 3.87 -28.02
CA ILE A 179 -8.01 4.02 -26.68
C ILE A 179 -7.18 2.82 -26.24
N LEU A 180 -6.30 3.01 -25.28
CA LEU A 180 -5.71 1.94 -24.47
C LEU A 180 -6.41 1.84 -23.13
N LEU A 181 -6.68 0.60 -22.68
CA LEU A 181 -7.28 0.32 -21.39
C LEU A 181 -6.23 -0.30 -20.46
N ASN A 182 -6.24 0.08 -19.19
CA ASN A 182 -5.37 -0.50 -18.18
C ASN A 182 -5.65 -2.01 -18.00
N GLU A 183 -4.62 -2.85 -18.19
CA GLU A 183 -4.69 -4.30 -18.08
C GLU A 183 -4.99 -4.78 -16.66
N MET A 184 -4.58 -3.99 -15.67
CA MET A 184 -4.80 -4.26 -14.24
C MET A 184 -6.11 -3.67 -13.71
N SER A 185 -6.99 -3.19 -14.57
CA SER A 185 -8.33 -2.70 -14.22
C SER A 185 -9.12 -3.75 -13.44
N HIS A 186 -10.05 -3.28 -12.60
CA HIS A 186 -11.00 -4.20 -11.99
C HIS A 186 -11.74 -4.98 -13.09
N PRO A 187 -12.00 -6.28 -12.93
CA PRO A 187 -12.63 -7.14 -13.96
C PRO A 187 -13.90 -6.56 -14.56
N ASP A 188 -14.62 -5.75 -13.79
CA ASP A 188 -15.86 -5.08 -14.21
C ASP A 188 -15.68 -4.03 -15.32
N PHE A 189 -14.43 -3.61 -15.61
CA PHE A 189 -14.15 -2.69 -16.72
C PHE A 189 -13.94 -3.42 -18.06
N GLY A 190 -13.93 -4.76 -18.04
CA GLY A 190 -14.02 -5.59 -19.23
C GLY A 190 -12.72 -5.82 -20.00
N TRP A 191 -11.55 -5.52 -19.43
CA TRP A 191 -10.25 -5.81 -20.08
C TRP A 191 -10.14 -7.24 -20.60
N GLN A 192 -10.63 -8.23 -19.80
CA GLN A 192 -10.58 -9.65 -20.14
C GLN A 192 -11.53 -10.04 -21.28
N ASP A 193 -12.56 -9.23 -21.52
CA ASP A 193 -13.60 -9.47 -22.50
C ASP A 193 -13.48 -8.56 -23.74
N ARG A 194 -12.39 -7.76 -23.87
CA ARG A 194 -12.20 -6.77 -24.94
C ARG A 194 -12.26 -7.35 -26.36
N ASP A 195 -11.83 -8.60 -26.53
CA ASP A 195 -11.82 -9.28 -27.84
C ASP A 195 -13.21 -9.84 -28.22
N ARG A 196 -14.15 -9.87 -27.26
CA ARG A 196 -15.51 -10.38 -27.46
C ARG A 196 -16.53 -9.28 -27.73
N TYR A 197 -16.28 -8.08 -27.20
CA TYR A 197 -17.20 -6.94 -27.30
C TYR A 197 -16.54 -5.77 -28.00
N HIS A 198 -17.35 -5.05 -28.78
CA HIS A 198 -16.88 -3.90 -29.54
C HIS A 198 -17.69 -2.61 -29.24
N ASP A 199 -18.74 -2.72 -28.44
CA ASP A 199 -19.67 -1.62 -28.13
C ASP A 199 -19.29 -0.95 -26.81
N TRP A 200 -18.04 -0.48 -26.73
CA TRP A 200 -17.54 0.27 -25.57
C TRP A 200 -17.92 1.74 -25.70
N GLU A 201 -18.33 2.36 -24.62
CA GLU A 201 -18.64 3.79 -24.60
C GLU A 201 -17.88 4.52 -23.51
N LEU A 202 -17.31 5.67 -23.86
CA LEU A 202 -16.68 6.62 -22.98
C LEU A 202 -17.40 7.97 -23.14
N GLU A 203 -18.01 8.51 -22.08
CA GLU A 203 -18.83 9.73 -22.11
C GLU A 203 -19.88 9.71 -23.27
N ASP A 204 -20.64 8.63 -23.36
CA ASP A 204 -21.64 8.41 -24.42
C ASP A 204 -21.06 8.37 -25.87
N THR A 205 -19.75 8.32 -26.04
CA THR A 205 -19.06 8.17 -27.33
C THR A 205 -18.56 6.74 -27.48
N ALA A 206 -18.90 6.10 -28.60
CA ALA A 206 -18.40 4.78 -28.93
C ALA A 206 -16.88 4.81 -29.17
N VAL A 207 -16.16 3.90 -28.48
CA VAL A 207 -14.69 3.80 -28.54
C VAL A 207 -14.24 2.36 -28.82
N GLU A 208 -13.08 2.22 -29.44
CA GLU A 208 -12.41 0.93 -29.71
C GLU A 208 -11.19 0.77 -28.82
N ILE A 209 -11.11 -0.33 -28.06
CA ILE A 209 -9.92 -0.68 -27.30
C ILE A 209 -8.91 -1.32 -28.24
N VAL A 210 -7.81 -0.61 -28.54
CA VAL A 210 -6.79 -1.08 -29.48
C VAL A 210 -5.61 -1.77 -28.84
N GLY A 211 -5.50 -1.71 -27.51
CA GLY A 211 -4.45 -2.35 -26.74
C GLY A 211 -4.58 -2.06 -25.26
N GLY A 212 -3.61 -2.53 -24.48
CA GLY A 212 -3.56 -2.29 -23.06
C GLY A 212 -2.21 -1.82 -22.58
N PHE A 213 -2.14 -1.39 -21.32
CA PHE A 213 -0.93 -1.01 -20.62
C PHE A 213 -1.00 -1.42 -19.16
N PRO A 214 0.11 -1.82 -18.53
CA PRO A 214 0.14 -2.23 -17.14
C PRO A 214 0.30 -1.02 -16.21
N MET A 215 -0.73 -0.70 -15.45
CA MET A 215 -0.70 0.36 -14.44
C MET A 215 -1.44 -0.09 -13.19
N LEU A 216 -0.87 0.11 -12.00
CA LEU A 216 -1.54 -0.19 -10.74
C LEU A 216 -2.82 0.65 -10.61
N ARG A 217 -3.83 0.08 -9.97
CA ARG A 217 -5.07 0.80 -9.66
C ARG A 217 -4.79 1.92 -8.65
N GLY A 218 -5.44 3.05 -8.84
CA GLY A 218 -5.35 4.18 -7.92
C GLY A 218 -6.42 4.14 -6.82
N PHE A 219 -6.36 5.07 -5.89
CA PHE A 219 -7.35 5.18 -4.81
C PHE A 219 -8.73 5.58 -5.29
N ALA A 220 -8.79 6.50 -6.26
CA ALA A 220 -10.04 7.09 -6.71
C ALA A 220 -10.52 6.47 -8.03
N ALA A 221 -9.70 5.64 -8.69
CA ALA A 221 -10.01 5.05 -9.98
C ALA A 221 -9.62 3.57 -10.03
N ASP A 222 -10.60 2.69 -10.24
CA ASP A 222 -10.41 1.25 -10.41
C ASP A 222 -9.92 0.88 -11.83
N SER A 223 -9.90 1.85 -12.73
CA SER A 223 -9.40 1.73 -14.11
C SER A 223 -8.92 3.06 -14.65
N THR A 224 -7.99 2.98 -15.60
CA THR A 224 -7.45 4.14 -16.34
C THR A 224 -7.46 3.84 -17.83
N VAL A 225 -7.78 4.87 -18.60
CA VAL A 225 -7.73 4.87 -20.07
C VAL A 225 -6.70 5.90 -20.52
N VAL A 226 -5.93 5.56 -21.55
CA VAL A 226 -5.06 6.50 -22.27
C VAL A 226 -5.59 6.68 -23.69
N CYS A 227 -5.73 7.93 -24.11
CA CYS A 227 -6.17 8.33 -25.45
C CYS A 227 -5.30 9.48 -25.98
N SER A 228 -5.48 9.83 -27.26
CA SER A 228 -4.86 11.04 -27.81
C SER A 228 -5.43 12.32 -27.16
N ALA A 229 -4.64 13.39 -27.10
CA ALA A 229 -5.09 14.68 -26.59
C ALA A 229 -6.33 15.20 -27.35
N ASP A 230 -6.39 14.96 -28.66
CA ASP A 230 -7.54 15.36 -29.49
C ASP A 230 -8.80 14.56 -29.14
N ASP A 231 -8.68 13.27 -28.92
CA ASP A 231 -9.80 12.42 -28.46
C ASP A 231 -10.24 12.80 -27.04
N PHE A 232 -9.31 13.11 -26.13
CA PHE A 232 -9.62 13.56 -24.80
C PHE A 232 -10.52 14.81 -24.82
N VAL A 233 -10.12 15.85 -25.53
CA VAL A 233 -10.89 17.08 -25.63
C VAL A 233 -12.25 16.85 -26.27
N ARG A 234 -12.31 16.00 -27.30
CA ARG A 234 -13.54 15.72 -28.04
C ARG A 234 -14.53 14.83 -27.27
N ILE A 235 -14.04 13.80 -26.56
CA ILE A 235 -14.89 12.82 -25.87
C ILE A 235 -15.28 13.34 -24.49
N CYS A 236 -14.29 13.79 -23.70
CA CYS A 236 -14.55 14.20 -22.34
C CYS A 236 -15.18 15.60 -22.24
N GLY A 237 -15.13 16.40 -23.33
CA GLY A 237 -15.66 17.78 -23.32
C GLY A 237 -14.96 18.67 -22.31
N TYR A 238 -13.82 18.24 -21.80
CA TYR A 238 -13.11 18.87 -20.69
C TYR A 238 -11.79 19.45 -21.21
N GLY A 239 -11.57 20.71 -20.93
CA GLY A 239 -10.40 21.43 -21.41
C GLY A 239 -10.61 22.01 -22.81
N SER A 240 -9.62 22.70 -23.27
CA SER A 240 -9.48 23.21 -24.62
C SER A 240 -8.04 23.03 -25.07
N ARG A 241 -7.73 23.25 -26.34
CA ARG A 241 -6.33 23.30 -26.78
C ARG A 241 -5.53 24.44 -26.12
N GLU A 242 -6.20 25.32 -25.36
CA GLU A 242 -5.60 26.44 -24.64
C GLU A 242 -5.28 26.12 -23.18
N THR A 243 -5.79 24.99 -22.64
CA THR A 243 -5.56 24.55 -21.27
C THR A 243 -5.19 23.09 -21.20
N THR A 244 -4.36 22.73 -20.24
CA THR A 244 -4.05 21.34 -19.86
C THR A 244 -4.28 21.16 -18.35
N ASN A 245 -4.12 19.95 -17.84
CA ASN A 245 -4.22 19.71 -16.40
C ASN A 245 -2.84 19.69 -15.75
N PHE A 246 -1.86 19.08 -16.41
CA PHE A 246 -0.48 19.00 -15.95
C PHE A 246 0.48 19.46 -17.05
N GLY A 247 1.52 20.17 -16.66
CA GLY A 247 2.69 20.46 -17.48
C GLY A 247 3.89 19.68 -16.96
N LEU A 248 4.34 18.68 -17.72
CA LEU A 248 5.44 17.81 -17.35
C LEU A 248 6.72 18.31 -18.01
N LEU A 249 7.68 18.77 -17.20
CA LEU A 249 8.95 19.30 -17.69
C LEU A 249 10.07 18.28 -17.46
N LYS A 250 10.87 18.05 -18.50
CA LYS A 250 12.20 17.46 -18.39
C LYS A 250 13.23 18.57 -18.40
N VAL A 251 14.20 18.49 -17.52
CA VAL A 251 15.24 19.50 -17.38
C VAL A 251 16.63 18.89 -17.47
N ALA A 252 17.63 19.73 -17.67
CA ALA A 252 19.02 19.25 -17.68
C ALA A 252 19.36 18.59 -16.34
N PRO A 253 20.18 17.50 -16.35
CA PRO A 253 20.51 16.78 -15.12
C PRO A 253 21.07 17.70 -14.04
N GLY A 254 20.49 17.62 -12.82
CA GLY A 254 20.90 18.43 -11.66
C GLY A 254 20.38 19.87 -11.63
N SER A 255 19.59 20.32 -12.61
CA SER A 255 19.06 21.68 -12.68
C SER A 255 17.63 21.83 -12.11
N ALA A 256 16.99 20.75 -11.72
CA ALA A 256 15.57 20.77 -11.32
C ALA A 256 15.26 21.82 -10.26
N GLY A 257 16.02 21.92 -9.18
CA GLY A 257 15.80 22.91 -8.13
C GLY A 257 15.97 24.35 -8.62
N ALA A 258 16.98 24.61 -9.47
CA ALA A 258 17.20 25.94 -10.04
C ALA A 258 16.08 26.34 -11.01
N VAL A 259 15.59 25.39 -11.82
CA VAL A 259 14.47 25.62 -12.75
C VAL A 259 13.18 25.87 -11.99
N VAL A 260 12.89 25.12 -10.93
CA VAL A 260 11.71 25.35 -10.06
C VAL A 260 11.74 26.75 -9.51
N GLU A 261 12.85 27.18 -8.94
CA GLU A 261 12.97 28.53 -8.36
C GLU A 261 12.84 29.63 -9.41
N ALA A 262 13.47 29.46 -10.58
CA ALA A 262 13.37 30.42 -11.67
C ALA A 262 11.93 30.51 -12.22
N LEU A 263 11.24 29.38 -12.38
CA LEU A 263 9.83 29.35 -12.83
C LEU A 263 8.89 30.00 -11.82
N ARG A 264 9.10 29.74 -10.51
CA ARG A 264 8.31 30.35 -9.43
C ARG A 264 8.44 31.89 -9.41
N GLN A 265 9.60 32.44 -9.83
CA GLN A 265 9.84 33.88 -9.94
C GLN A 265 9.31 34.48 -11.23
N ALA A 266 9.37 33.72 -12.34
CA ALA A 266 9.03 34.20 -13.68
C ALA A 266 7.53 34.08 -14.00
N LEU A 267 6.84 33.08 -13.44
CA LEU A 267 5.44 32.78 -13.72
C LEU A 267 4.51 33.51 -12.73
N PRO A 268 3.31 33.88 -13.16
CA PRO A 268 2.29 34.44 -12.28
C PRO A 268 1.82 33.42 -11.23
N SER A 269 1.17 33.91 -10.18
CA SER A 269 0.66 33.09 -9.06
C SER A 269 -0.53 32.19 -9.39
N ASP A 270 -0.97 32.15 -10.65
CA ASP A 270 -1.98 31.23 -11.16
C ASP A 270 -1.45 29.80 -11.41
N VAL A 271 -0.12 29.63 -11.35
CA VAL A 271 0.59 28.37 -11.57
C VAL A 271 1.37 27.97 -10.33
N ARG A 272 1.30 26.69 -10.00
CA ARG A 272 2.15 26.03 -9.01
C ARG A 272 3.24 25.23 -9.74
N VAL A 273 4.47 25.34 -9.29
CA VAL A 273 5.64 24.65 -9.85
C VAL A 273 6.33 23.89 -8.73
N ASP A 274 6.40 22.58 -8.85
CA ASP A 274 7.02 21.71 -7.86
C ASP A 274 8.03 20.76 -8.52
N SER A 275 9.11 20.44 -7.81
CA SER A 275 10.00 19.35 -8.18
C SER A 275 9.31 18.00 -8.02
N ARG A 276 9.81 16.97 -8.70
CA ARG A 276 9.28 15.60 -8.56
C ARG A 276 9.21 15.16 -7.10
N GLU A 277 10.25 15.44 -6.32
CA GLU A 277 10.29 15.07 -4.89
C GLU A 277 9.21 15.77 -4.08
N GLU A 278 9.01 17.09 -4.32
CA GLU A 278 7.95 17.87 -3.66
C GLU A 278 6.55 17.34 -4.03
N VAL A 279 6.33 17.00 -5.31
CA VAL A 279 5.06 16.42 -5.79
C VAL A 279 4.74 15.12 -5.05
N LEU A 280 5.70 14.17 -5.04
CA LEU A 280 5.49 12.88 -4.39
C LEU A 280 5.28 13.03 -2.88
N ALA A 281 6.03 13.91 -2.23
CA ALA A 281 5.88 14.18 -0.81
C ALA A 281 4.51 14.80 -0.47
N ASN A 282 4.06 15.77 -1.27
CA ASN A 282 2.75 16.42 -1.10
C ASN A 282 1.60 15.44 -1.34
N GLU A 283 1.71 14.55 -2.33
CA GLU A 283 0.69 13.54 -2.63
C GLU A 283 0.57 12.52 -1.48
N VAL A 284 1.72 12.05 -0.96
CA VAL A 284 1.72 11.17 0.23
C VAL A 284 1.13 11.89 1.44
N ASP A 285 1.49 13.16 1.68
CA ASP A 285 0.94 13.95 2.79
C ASP A 285 -0.58 14.09 2.67
N HIS A 286 -1.06 14.42 1.47
CA HIS A 286 -2.50 14.54 1.21
C HIS A 286 -3.23 13.22 1.55
N TRP A 287 -2.80 12.09 0.97
CA TRP A 287 -3.49 10.82 1.15
C TRP A 287 -3.35 10.21 2.55
N VAL A 288 -2.20 10.39 3.20
CA VAL A 288 -1.95 9.83 4.55
C VAL A 288 -2.53 10.72 5.66
N ASN A 289 -2.32 12.04 5.57
CA ASN A 289 -2.61 12.94 6.68
C ASN A 289 -3.89 13.76 6.51
N GLN A 290 -4.32 14.06 5.28
CA GLN A 290 -5.45 14.93 5.02
C GLN A 290 -6.75 14.18 4.68
N THR A 291 -6.65 12.95 4.14
CA THR A 291 -7.85 12.15 3.84
C THR A 291 -8.32 11.32 5.04
N SER A 292 -9.64 11.09 5.10
CA SER A 292 -10.23 10.21 6.13
C SER A 292 -9.67 8.79 6.07
N THR A 293 -9.36 8.28 4.88
CA THR A 293 -8.79 6.94 4.68
C THR A 293 -7.42 6.82 5.31
N GLY A 294 -6.52 7.76 5.05
CA GLY A 294 -5.18 7.76 5.63
C GLY A 294 -5.21 7.88 7.16
N GLN A 295 -6.05 8.80 7.69
CA GLN A 295 -6.22 8.97 9.13
C GLN A 295 -6.76 7.71 9.81
N LEU A 296 -7.71 7.00 9.19
CA LEU A 296 -8.22 5.72 9.71
C LEU A 296 -7.11 4.67 9.83
N PHE A 297 -6.26 4.54 8.82
CA PHE A 297 -5.13 3.60 8.88
C PHE A 297 -4.07 4.02 9.90
N ALA A 298 -3.76 5.32 10.01
CA ALA A 298 -2.82 5.82 11.01
C ALA A 298 -3.32 5.56 12.46
N ILE A 299 -4.60 5.83 12.73
CA ILE A 299 -5.24 5.48 14.02
C ILE A 299 -5.23 3.97 14.21
N GLY A 300 -5.52 3.19 13.17
CA GLY A 300 -5.46 1.72 13.21
C GLY A 300 -4.10 1.18 13.62
N VAL A 301 -3.00 1.76 13.13
CA VAL A 301 -1.64 1.42 13.56
C VAL A 301 -1.46 1.69 15.05
N LEU A 302 -1.86 2.87 15.54
CA LEU A 302 -1.75 3.21 16.96
C LEU A 302 -2.54 2.23 17.83
N VAL A 303 -3.78 1.96 17.47
CA VAL A 303 -4.64 1.01 18.20
C VAL A 303 -4.03 -0.40 18.18
N ALA A 304 -3.56 -0.87 17.02
CA ALA A 304 -2.91 -2.18 16.91
C ALA A 304 -1.66 -2.28 17.79
N MET A 305 -0.84 -1.23 17.88
CA MET A 305 0.34 -1.18 18.74
C MET A 305 -0.03 -1.25 20.21
N VAL A 306 -1.07 -0.51 20.65
CA VAL A 306 -1.55 -0.53 22.04
C VAL A 306 -2.12 -1.90 22.37
N VAL A 307 -2.97 -2.46 21.52
CA VAL A 307 -3.57 -3.80 21.73
C VAL A 307 -2.47 -4.86 21.77
N ALA A 308 -1.49 -4.80 20.85
CA ALA A 308 -0.36 -5.74 20.85
C ALA A 308 0.43 -5.64 22.15
N ALA A 309 0.73 -4.45 22.64
CA ALA A 309 1.43 -4.24 23.90
C ALA A 309 0.68 -4.85 25.09
N VAL A 310 -0.65 -4.64 25.16
CA VAL A 310 -1.49 -5.18 26.22
C VAL A 310 -1.57 -6.72 26.15
N VAL A 311 -1.80 -7.29 24.98
CA VAL A 311 -1.88 -8.75 24.80
C VAL A 311 -0.56 -9.42 25.11
N VAL A 312 0.56 -8.87 24.60
CA VAL A 312 1.90 -9.38 24.91
C VAL A 312 2.17 -9.34 26.42
N TYR A 313 1.87 -8.22 27.07
CA TYR A 313 2.00 -8.11 28.52
C TYR A 313 1.15 -9.15 29.26
N GLN A 314 -0.09 -9.32 28.87
CA GLN A 314 -1.02 -10.26 29.51
C GLN A 314 -0.54 -11.71 29.35
N VAL A 315 -0.15 -12.11 28.15
CA VAL A 315 0.33 -13.46 27.85
C VAL A 315 1.60 -13.78 28.65
N LEU A 316 2.60 -12.91 28.59
CA LEU A 316 3.86 -13.11 29.30
C LEU A 316 3.67 -13.06 30.82
N SER A 317 2.81 -12.15 31.32
CA SER A 317 2.48 -12.06 32.76
C SER A 317 1.82 -13.33 33.27
N ASN A 318 0.97 -13.96 32.47
CA ASN A 318 0.33 -15.24 32.83
C ASN A 318 1.34 -16.39 32.83
N ASP A 319 2.20 -16.48 31.80
CA ASP A 319 3.25 -17.48 31.71
C ASP A 319 4.17 -17.45 32.96
N VAL A 320 4.58 -16.26 33.35
CA VAL A 320 5.41 -16.12 34.56
C VAL A 320 4.69 -16.46 35.84
N ARG A 321 3.37 -16.11 35.97
CA ARG A 321 2.59 -16.49 37.15
C ARG A 321 2.51 -18.01 37.32
N GLU A 322 2.38 -18.76 36.24
CA GLU A 322 2.33 -20.21 36.26
C GLU A 322 3.64 -20.84 36.71
N HIS A 323 4.80 -20.22 36.36
CA HIS A 323 6.12 -20.69 36.80
C HIS A 323 6.63 -20.09 38.10
N LEU A 324 5.83 -19.26 38.79
CA LEU A 324 6.15 -18.65 40.09
C LEU A 324 6.60 -19.66 41.18
N PRO A 325 5.97 -20.86 41.33
CA PRO A 325 6.41 -21.87 42.28
C PRO A 325 7.84 -22.39 42.01
N GLU A 326 8.20 -22.55 40.71
CA GLU A 326 9.53 -22.97 40.31
C GLU A 326 10.58 -21.93 40.65
N TYR A 327 10.28 -20.64 40.44
CA TYR A 327 11.15 -19.53 40.82
C TYR A 327 11.27 -19.37 42.34
N ALA A 328 10.21 -19.62 43.09
CA ALA A 328 10.25 -19.62 44.54
C ALA A 328 11.18 -20.72 45.10
N THR A 329 11.12 -21.93 44.51
CA THR A 329 12.02 -23.03 44.85
C THR A 329 13.48 -22.70 44.53
N LEU A 330 13.77 -22.10 43.38
CA LEU A 330 15.12 -21.64 43.01
C LEU A 330 15.62 -20.56 43.99
N ARG A 331 14.74 -19.68 44.45
CA ARG A 331 15.09 -18.67 45.44
C ARG A 331 15.40 -19.30 46.81
N ALA A 332 14.64 -20.31 47.23
CA ALA A 332 14.91 -21.08 48.43
C ALA A 332 16.24 -21.84 48.37
N MET A 333 16.66 -22.26 47.19
CA MET A 333 17.99 -22.86 46.94
C MET A 333 19.14 -21.83 46.88
N GLY A 334 18.89 -20.52 47.09
CA GLY A 334 19.93 -19.49 47.20
C GLY A 334 20.17 -18.70 45.90
N TYR A 335 19.35 -18.84 44.88
CA TYR A 335 19.48 -18.00 43.68
C TYR A 335 19.14 -16.55 43.96
N SER A 336 20.01 -15.63 43.58
CA SER A 336 19.79 -14.20 43.77
C SER A 336 18.68 -13.66 42.85
N THR A 337 17.88 -12.72 43.38
CA THR A 337 16.78 -12.08 42.60
C THR A 337 17.20 -11.50 41.27
N PRO A 338 18.39 -10.83 41.12
CA PRO A 338 18.86 -10.35 39.83
C PRO A 338 19.12 -11.46 38.81
N ARG A 339 19.56 -12.64 39.26
CA ARG A 339 19.80 -13.79 38.37
C ARG A 339 18.52 -14.40 37.86
N LEU A 340 17.49 -14.52 38.72
CA LEU A 340 16.16 -14.95 38.32
C LEU A 340 15.49 -13.94 37.37
N ALA A 341 15.68 -12.65 37.62
CA ALA A 341 15.26 -11.57 36.74
C ALA A 341 15.84 -11.70 35.33
N GLY A 342 17.14 -11.96 35.25
CA GLY A 342 17.81 -12.16 33.95
C GLY A 342 17.25 -13.35 33.17
N ILE A 343 16.87 -14.45 33.86
CA ILE A 343 16.26 -15.62 33.21
C ILE A 343 14.89 -15.26 32.66
N LEU A 344 14.07 -14.52 33.41
CA LEU A 344 12.74 -14.07 32.98
C LEU A 344 12.79 -13.13 31.78
N VAL A 345 13.67 -12.14 31.81
CA VAL A 345 13.85 -11.22 30.69
C VAL A 345 14.33 -11.97 29.45
N PHE A 346 15.28 -12.88 29.60
CA PHE A 346 15.79 -13.69 28.49
C PHE A 346 14.69 -14.60 27.92
N GLN A 347 13.88 -15.22 28.77
CA GLN A 347 12.72 -16.02 28.35
C GLN A 347 11.70 -15.17 27.56
N SER A 348 11.38 -13.96 28.04
CA SER A 348 10.48 -13.03 27.36
C SER A 348 11.00 -12.63 25.98
N ILE A 349 12.31 -12.33 25.88
CA ILE A 349 12.95 -12.01 24.60
C ILE A 349 12.86 -13.20 23.64
N LEU A 350 13.09 -14.42 24.13
CA LEU A 350 13.01 -15.63 23.30
C LEU A 350 11.59 -15.86 22.76
N TYR A 351 10.57 -15.67 23.60
CA TYR A 351 9.16 -15.68 23.14
C TYR A 351 8.91 -14.63 22.06
N MET A 352 9.43 -13.40 22.23
CA MET A 352 9.27 -12.34 21.25
C MET A 352 9.91 -12.68 19.92
N LEU A 353 11.13 -13.23 19.94
CA LEU A 353 11.87 -13.62 18.73
C LEU A 353 11.12 -14.70 17.93
N ILE A 354 10.66 -15.74 18.61
CA ILE A 354 9.93 -16.84 17.96
C ILE A 354 8.59 -16.33 17.42
N SER A 355 7.85 -15.57 18.24
CA SER A 355 6.55 -15.02 17.84
C SER A 355 6.67 -14.02 16.70
N PHE A 356 7.73 -13.21 16.68
CA PHE A 356 8.01 -12.28 15.58
C PHE A 356 8.29 -13.03 14.27
N ALA A 357 9.11 -14.09 14.31
CA ALA A 357 9.35 -14.91 13.12
C ALA A 357 8.05 -15.53 12.57
N VAL A 358 7.19 -16.06 13.46
CA VAL A 358 5.88 -16.60 13.07
C VAL A 358 4.97 -15.50 12.52
N ALA A 359 4.95 -14.31 13.15
CA ALA A 359 4.15 -13.18 12.70
C ALA A 359 4.55 -12.71 11.30
N VAL A 360 5.86 -12.65 11.03
CA VAL A 360 6.37 -12.27 9.69
C VAL A 360 5.91 -13.27 8.63
N VAL A 361 5.99 -14.58 8.89
CA VAL A 361 5.52 -15.61 7.94
C VAL A 361 4.02 -15.45 7.66
N ILE A 362 3.21 -15.27 8.71
CA ILE A 362 1.76 -15.06 8.56
C ILE A 362 1.49 -13.76 7.78
N ALA A 363 2.19 -12.67 8.11
CA ALA A 363 2.03 -11.39 7.42
C ALA A 363 2.33 -11.50 5.93
N VAL A 364 3.42 -12.19 5.54
CA VAL A 364 3.75 -12.41 4.12
C VAL A 364 2.63 -13.14 3.39
N VAL A 365 2.09 -14.22 3.98
CA VAL A 365 0.98 -14.97 3.38
C VAL A 365 -0.27 -14.11 3.23
N VAL A 366 -0.61 -13.32 4.26
CA VAL A 366 -1.78 -12.43 4.22
C VAL A 366 -1.58 -11.30 3.22
N TYR A 367 -0.38 -10.71 3.11
CA TYR A 367 -0.07 -9.68 2.13
C TYR A 367 -0.28 -10.19 0.70
N GLN A 368 0.29 -11.35 0.37
CA GLN A 368 0.11 -11.99 -0.95
C GLN A 368 -1.36 -12.29 -1.24
N ALA A 369 -2.10 -12.78 -0.25
CA ALA A 369 -3.53 -13.04 -0.39
C ALA A 369 -4.33 -11.75 -0.62
N THR A 370 -4.01 -10.67 0.09
CA THR A 370 -4.66 -9.37 -0.05
C THR A 370 -4.38 -8.76 -1.42
N GLU A 371 -3.14 -8.83 -1.90
CA GLU A 371 -2.77 -8.38 -3.24
C GLU A 371 -3.50 -9.18 -4.33
N ALA A 372 -3.53 -10.50 -4.21
CA ALA A 372 -4.20 -11.38 -5.18
C ALA A 372 -5.73 -11.21 -5.21
N LEU A 373 -6.37 -11.00 -4.06
CA LEU A 373 -7.82 -10.92 -3.94
C LEU A 373 -8.38 -9.50 -4.12
N ALA A 374 -7.69 -8.52 -3.53
CA ALA A 374 -8.16 -7.13 -3.51
C ALA A 374 -7.36 -6.20 -4.43
N GLY A 375 -6.21 -6.64 -4.96
CA GLY A 375 -5.33 -5.82 -5.78
C GLY A 375 -4.66 -4.67 -5.02
N ILE A 376 -4.59 -4.76 -3.68
CA ILE A 376 -3.96 -3.76 -2.83
C ILE A 376 -2.47 -4.10 -2.72
N PRO A 377 -1.55 -3.20 -3.14
CA PRO A 377 -0.11 -3.46 -3.16
C PRO A 377 0.46 -3.41 -1.74
N MET A 378 0.43 -4.52 -1.02
CA MET A 378 1.00 -4.61 0.32
C MET A 378 2.46 -5.06 0.26
N VAL A 379 3.37 -4.20 0.69
CA VAL A 379 4.81 -4.47 0.69
C VAL A 379 5.35 -4.51 2.11
N LEU A 380 6.10 -5.57 2.42
CA LEU A 380 6.79 -5.69 3.70
C LEU A 380 8.12 -4.93 3.64
N THR A 381 8.13 -3.69 4.13
CA THR A 381 9.33 -2.86 4.14
C THR A 381 10.25 -3.19 5.30
N ARG A 382 11.56 -2.91 5.14
CA ARG A 382 12.55 -3.05 6.22
C ARG A 382 12.20 -2.18 7.43
N GLU A 383 11.62 -1.01 7.19
CA GLU A 383 11.18 -0.07 8.23
C GLU A 383 10.05 -0.64 9.07
N ASN A 384 9.01 -1.21 8.42
CA ASN A 384 7.89 -1.84 9.11
C ASN A 384 8.35 -3.06 9.93
N LEU A 385 9.28 -3.86 9.40
CA LEU A 385 9.88 -4.96 10.15
C LEU A 385 10.67 -4.46 11.35
N ALA A 386 11.52 -3.45 11.16
CA ALA A 386 12.35 -2.89 12.24
C ALA A 386 11.49 -2.26 13.33
N LEU A 387 10.45 -1.51 12.95
CA LEU A 387 9.51 -0.89 13.91
C LEU A 387 8.77 -1.96 14.72
N THR A 388 8.22 -2.98 14.08
CA THR A 388 7.50 -4.07 14.76
C THR A 388 8.44 -4.89 15.64
N PHE A 389 9.66 -5.15 15.17
CA PHE A 389 10.69 -5.82 15.96
C PHE A 389 11.10 -5.01 17.20
N ALA A 390 11.35 -3.71 17.03
CA ALA A 390 11.67 -2.82 18.14
C ALA A 390 10.53 -2.78 19.16
N LEU A 391 9.27 -2.67 18.70
CA LEU A 391 8.09 -2.73 19.55
C LEU A 391 8.06 -4.04 20.35
N ALA A 392 8.23 -5.18 19.68
CA ALA A 392 8.25 -6.50 20.32
C ALA A 392 9.34 -6.59 21.39
N MET A 393 10.57 -6.12 21.08
CA MET A 393 11.69 -6.15 22.03
C MET A 393 11.44 -5.24 23.26
N VAL A 394 10.94 -4.02 23.03
CA VAL A 394 10.63 -3.07 24.10
C VAL A 394 9.53 -3.63 25.01
N VAL A 395 8.43 -4.11 24.43
CA VAL A 395 7.31 -4.68 25.22
C VAL A 395 7.75 -5.95 25.96
N GLY A 396 8.54 -6.81 25.31
CA GLY A 396 9.07 -8.02 25.94
C GLY A 396 10.00 -7.70 27.13
N ALA A 397 10.90 -6.74 26.96
CA ALA A 397 11.82 -6.31 28.03
C ALA A 397 11.07 -5.65 29.21
N LEU A 398 10.09 -4.77 28.91
CA LEU A 398 9.25 -4.12 29.92
C LEU A 398 8.44 -5.16 30.70
N THR A 399 7.82 -6.11 30.02
CA THR A 399 7.02 -7.18 30.65
C THR A 399 7.89 -8.05 31.54
N GLY A 400 9.06 -8.49 31.05
CA GLY A 400 10.04 -9.25 31.84
C GLY A 400 10.47 -8.47 33.08
N GLY A 401 10.75 -7.16 32.94
CA GLY A 401 11.14 -6.28 34.06
C GLY A 401 10.02 -6.07 35.09
N LEU A 402 8.78 -5.81 34.65
CA LEU A 402 7.63 -5.63 35.55
C LEU A 402 7.31 -6.90 36.36
N THR A 403 7.51 -8.08 35.75
CA THR A 403 7.28 -9.35 36.41
C THR A 403 8.30 -9.63 37.50
N VAL A 404 9.54 -9.17 37.33
CA VAL A 404 10.56 -9.22 38.42
C VAL A 404 10.13 -8.45 39.63
N ASN A 405 9.45 -7.34 39.48
CA ASN A 405 8.97 -6.54 40.60
C ASN A 405 7.89 -7.29 41.42
N ARG A 406 7.06 -8.08 40.74
CA ARG A 406 6.09 -8.98 41.39
C ARG A 406 6.78 -10.13 42.15
N LEU A 407 7.86 -10.68 41.61
CA LEU A 407 8.66 -11.71 42.25
C LEU A 407 9.34 -11.19 43.53
N ARG A 408 9.70 -9.90 43.60
CA ARG A 408 10.24 -9.26 44.79
C ARG A 408 9.22 -9.13 45.91
N LEU A 409 7.95 -8.89 45.55
CA LEU A 409 6.84 -8.70 46.50
C LEU A 409 6.27 -10.02 47.00
N ALA A 410 6.44 -11.13 46.27
CA ALA A 410 6.00 -12.46 46.73
C ALA A 410 6.95 -12.96 47.82
N GLN A 411 6.47 -12.99 49.07
CA GLN A 411 7.22 -13.57 50.18
C GLN A 411 7.14 -15.10 50.09
N PRO A 412 8.27 -15.84 50.33
CA PRO A 412 8.24 -17.30 50.30
C PRO A 412 7.24 -17.93 51.27
N ALA A 413 6.90 -17.21 52.34
CA ALA A 413 5.93 -17.67 53.36
C ALA A 413 4.47 -17.69 52.89
N ASP A 414 4.11 -16.96 51.82
CA ASP A 414 2.74 -16.92 51.29
C ASP A 414 2.44 -18.02 50.27
N LEU A 415 3.43 -18.85 49.94
CA LEU A 415 3.34 -19.87 48.89
C LEU A 415 3.41 -21.32 49.46
N PHE A 416 3.64 -21.49 50.75
CA PHE A 416 3.59 -22.70 51.51
C PHE A 416 2.59 -22.57 52.67
#